data_b96d2631e171dcf2f2820dbeba86d177
#
_entry.id   b96d2631e171dcf2f2820dbeba86d177
#
_cell.length_a   1.000
_cell.length_b   1.000
_cell.length_c   1.000
_cell.angle_alpha   90.00
_cell.angle_beta   90.00
_cell.angle_gamma   90.00
#
_symmetry.space_group_name_H-M   'P 1'
#
loop_
_entity.id
_entity.type
_entity.pdbx_description
1 polymer ?
#
loop_
_entity_poly.entity_id
_entity_poly.type
_entity_poly.pdbx_seq_one_letter_code
_entity_poly.pdbx_strand_id
1 'polypeptide(L)'
;MLPKLFLISFLIITTIEKKRKKNKTLPDPEKVRPTSVSKELFCDACEAIIKEACKNLRGKKKESDVEFYLDDVCNPEKYNIYHFPPPDMGRGCREFVAIYGDEIPKVLIDRNNDEEPVQKLCYEITKVCLNVDWGNISPMDDSIMIDGEPVKMSDLQKNNQQNNEDNNQQNDEKKSNDL
;
A
#
# COMPACT_ATOMS: atom_id res chain seq x y z
N MET A 1 -42.44 -16.62 -58.68
CA MET A 1 -42.12 -15.23 -58.37
C MET A 1 -42.07 -15.04 -56.86
N LEU A 2 -40.93 -15.37 -56.27
CA LEU A 2 -40.57 -14.97 -54.89
C LEU A 2 -39.10 -15.33 -54.72
N PRO A 3 -38.17 -14.41 -54.79
CA PRO A 3 -37.08 -14.44 -53.80
C PRO A 3 -36.38 -13.06 -53.62
N LYS A 4 -37.09 -11.96 -53.54
CA LYS A 4 -36.45 -10.66 -53.30
C LYS A 4 -36.58 -10.11 -51.86
N LEU A 5 -37.38 -10.74 -51.03
CA LEU A 5 -37.61 -10.28 -49.64
C LEU A 5 -36.64 -10.89 -48.60
N PHE A 6 -35.94 -11.98 -48.95
CA PHE A 6 -35.01 -12.68 -48.04
C PHE A 6 -33.60 -12.02 -47.97
N LEU A 7 -33.22 -11.23 -48.95
CA LEU A 7 -31.89 -10.63 -49.04
C LEU A 7 -31.76 -9.33 -48.22
N ILE A 8 -32.87 -8.70 -47.82
CA ILE A 8 -32.82 -7.46 -47.03
C ILE A 8 -32.67 -7.75 -45.54
N SER A 9 -33.10 -8.94 -45.09
CA SER A 9 -32.99 -9.31 -43.65
C SER A 9 -31.59 -9.66 -43.19
N PHE A 10 -30.66 -9.97 -44.11
CA PHE A 10 -29.30 -10.39 -43.80
C PHE A 10 -28.31 -9.19 -43.66
N LEU A 11 -28.65 -8.01 -44.09
CA LEU A 11 -27.79 -6.85 -44.08
C LEU A 11 -27.87 -6.03 -42.75
N ILE A 12 -28.79 -6.38 -41.85
CA ILE A 12 -28.97 -5.63 -40.58
C ILE A 12 -28.17 -6.19 -39.42
N ILE A 13 -27.54 -7.38 -39.58
CA ILE A 13 -26.89 -8.08 -38.44
C ILE A 13 -25.38 -7.78 -38.30
N THR A 14 -24.78 -6.95 -39.13
CA THR A 14 -23.33 -6.69 -39.07
C THR A 14 -22.91 -5.33 -38.51
N THR A 15 -23.76 -4.60 -37.87
CA THR A 15 -23.31 -3.48 -37.00
C THR A 15 -23.05 -3.99 -35.58
N ILE A 16 -22.12 -4.91 -35.43
CA ILE A 16 -21.46 -5.15 -34.13
C ILE A 16 -20.68 -3.86 -33.84
N GLU A 17 -21.27 -2.99 -33.07
CA GLU A 17 -20.56 -1.87 -32.47
C GLU A 17 -19.37 -2.41 -31.68
N LYS A 18 -18.21 -2.39 -32.33
CA LYS A 18 -16.93 -2.58 -31.65
C LYS A 18 -16.79 -1.40 -30.69
N LYS A 19 -17.33 -1.57 -29.46
CA LYS A 19 -17.12 -0.64 -28.36
C LYS A 19 -15.61 -0.43 -28.26
N ARG A 20 -15.11 0.65 -28.84
CA ARG A 20 -13.74 1.10 -28.66
C ARG A 20 -13.60 1.34 -27.16
N LYS A 21 -12.92 0.39 -26.47
CA LYS A 21 -12.39 0.66 -25.14
C LYS A 21 -11.53 1.91 -25.29
N LYS A 22 -12.05 3.04 -24.83
CA LYS A 22 -11.24 4.25 -24.68
C LYS A 22 -10.11 3.85 -23.75
N ASN A 23 -8.89 3.78 -24.27
CA ASN A 23 -7.71 3.63 -23.43
C ASN A 23 -7.69 4.85 -22.52
N LYS A 24 -8.16 4.69 -21.29
CA LYS A 24 -8.08 5.72 -20.26
C LYS A 24 -6.59 5.84 -19.96
N THR A 25 -5.94 6.89 -20.45
CA THR A 25 -4.56 7.19 -20.09
C THR A 25 -4.54 7.46 -18.60
N LEU A 26 -3.78 6.66 -17.85
CA LEU A 26 -3.62 6.88 -16.42
C LEU A 26 -2.90 8.22 -16.17
N PRO A 27 -3.25 8.90 -15.10
CA PRO A 27 -2.62 10.16 -14.76
C PRO A 27 -1.14 9.94 -14.37
N ASP A 28 -0.32 10.94 -14.66
CA ASP A 28 1.09 11.00 -14.26
C ASP A 28 1.18 11.03 -12.73
N PRO A 29 1.88 10.08 -12.09
CA PRO A 29 1.95 9.96 -10.64
C PRO A 29 2.51 11.21 -9.96
N GLU A 30 3.45 11.91 -10.59
CA GLU A 30 4.03 13.14 -10.01
C GLU A 30 3.03 14.30 -9.97
N LYS A 31 2.02 14.28 -10.84
CA LYS A 31 0.99 15.34 -10.89
C LYS A 31 -0.21 15.09 -9.99
N VAL A 32 -0.48 13.82 -9.70
CA VAL A 32 -1.69 13.44 -8.96
C VAL A 32 -1.41 13.05 -7.52
N ARG A 33 -0.14 12.73 -7.20
CA ARG A 33 0.25 12.42 -5.83
C ARG A 33 0.00 13.64 -4.93
N PRO A 34 -0.71 13.49 -3.81
CA PRO A 34 -0.90 14.56 -2.85
C PRO A 34 0.43 15.04 -2.26
N THR A 35 0.55 16.34 -2.04
CA THR A 35 1.78 16.93 -1.45
C THR A 35 2.04 16.47 -0.02
N SER A 36 1.02 15.96 0.67
CA SER A 36 1.11 15.37 2.01
C SER A 36 1.69 13.95 2.05
N VAL A 37 1.91 13.33 0.89
CA VAL A 37 2.45 11.97 0.76
C VAL A 37 3.74 12.05 -0.03
N SER A 38 4.87 11.60 0.56
CA SER A 38 6.14 11.55 -0.14
C SER A 38 6.10 10.53 -1.28
N LYS A 39 7.04 10.60 -2.20
CA LYS A 39 7.15 9.66 -3.33
C LYS A 39 7.44 8.25 -2.84
N GLU A 40 8.31 8.15 -1.86
CA GLU A 40 8.72 6.91 -1.20
C GLU A 40 7.53 6.24 -0.50
N LEU A 41 6.77 7.01 0.30
CA LEU A 41 5.57 6.51 0.96
C LEU A 41 4.51 6.06 -0.05
N PHE A 42 4.36 6.77 -1.16
CA PHE A 42 3.38 6.44 -2.19
C PHE A 42 3.75 5.15 -2.94
N CYS A 43 5.05 4.93 -3.18
CA CYS A 43 5.56 3.67 -3.73
C CYS A 43 5.41 2.51 -2.73
N ASP A 44 5.87 2.69 -1.48
CA ASP A 44 5.77 1.65 -0.45
C ASP A 44 4.32 1.22 -0.22
N ALA A 45 3.40 2.18 -0.21
CA ALA A 45 1.96 1.90 -0.13
C ALA A 45 1.46 1.07 -1.31
N CYS A 46 1.86 1.38 -2.55
CA CYS A 46 1.50 0.58 -3.73
C CYS A 46 1.97 -0.87 -3.58
N GLU A 47 3.24 -1.08 -3.24
CA GLU A 47 3.80 -2.41 -3.07
C GLU A 47 3.12 -3.17 -1.93
N ALA A 48 2.91 -2.51 -0.80
CA ALA A 48 2.29 -3.10 0.37
C ALA A 48 0.86 -3.57 0.09
N ILE A 49 0.04 -2.76 -0.58
CA ILE A 49 -1.33 -3.11 -0.97
C ILE A 49 -1.34 -4.43 -1.74
N ILE A 50 -0.47 -4.56 -2.73
CA ILE A 50 -0.45 -5.76 -3.58
C ILE A 50 0.14 -6.96 -2.85
N LYS A 51 1.23 -6.79 -2.10
CA LYS A 51 1.85 -7.88 -1.33
C LYS A 51 0.87 -8.45 -0.30
N GLU A 52 0.19 -7.58 0.45
CA GLU A 52 -0.81 -8.03 1.43
C GLU A 52 -2.05 -8.63 0.75
N ALA A 53 -2.49 -8.11 -0.40
CA ALA A 53 -3.56 -8.72 -1.18
C ALA A 53 -3.21 -10.14 -1.62
N CYS A 54 -2.02 -10.36 -2.17
CA CYS A 54 -1.57 -11.68 -2.60
C CYS A 54 -1.52 -12.68 -1.44
N LYS A 55 -0.99 -12.27 -0.27
CA LYS A 55 -0.99 -13.09 0.95
C LYS A 55 -2.40 -13.49 1.39
N ASN A 56 -3.32 -12.54 1.41
CA ASN A 56 -4.69 -12.77 1.90
C ASN A 56 -5.54 -13.56 0.91
N LEU A 57 -5.41 -13.26 -0.37
CA LEU A 57 -6.17 -13.94 -1.41
C LEU A 57 -5.69 -15.39 -1.64
N ARG A 58 -4.45 -15.74 -1.32
CA ARG A 58 -3.92 -17.12 -1.42
C ARG A 58 -4.26 -17.81 -2.74
N GLY A 59 -4.07 -17.10 -3.85
CA GLY A 59 -4.37 -17.62 -5.19
C GLY A 59 -5.84 -17.49 -5.63
N LYS A 60 -6.76 -17.03 -4.80
CA LYS A 60 -8.13 -16.71 -5.22
C LYS A 60 -8.11 -15.56 -6.21
N LYS A 61 -8.86 -15.70 -7.32
CA LYS A 61 -8.91 -14.75 -8.43
C LYS A 61 -10.32 -14.29 -8.77
N LYS A 62 -11.31 -14.66 -7.97
CA LYS A 62 -12.68 -14.20 -8.17
C LYS A 62 -12.77 -12.72 -7.83
N GLU A 63 -13.46 -11.95 -8.66
CA GLU A 63 -13.70 -10.53 -8.47
C GLU A 63 -14.26 -10.22 -7.08
N SER A 64 -15.26 -10.99 -6.63
CA SER A 64 -15.85 -10.84 -5.30
C SER A 64 -14.87 -11.02 -4.13
N ASP A 65 -13.88 -11.93 -4.27
CA ASP A 65 -12.87 -12.15 -3.24
C ASP A 65 -11.91 -10.94 -3.18
N VAL A 66 -11.60 -10.37 -4.34
CA VAL A 66 -10.73 -9.19 -4.46
C VAL A 66 -11.43 -7.94 -3.92
N GLU A 67 -12.68 -7.71 -4.30
CA GLU A 67 -13.49 -6.60 -3.82
C GLU A 67 -13.63 -6.64 -2.29
N PHE A 68 -13.99 -7.80 -1.73
CA PHE A 68 -14.08 -7.98 -0.29
C PHE A 68 -12.78 -7.66 0.46
N TYR A 69 -11.63 -8.02 -0.13
CA TYR A 69 -10.34 -7.67 0.45
C TYR A 69 -10.07 -6.16 0.41
N LEU A 70 -10.46 -5.50 -0.68
CA LEU A 70 -10.21 -4.08 -0.90
C LEU A 70 -11.02 -3.17 0.04
N ASP A 71 -12.15 -3.63 0.57
CA ASP A 71 -12.97 -2.86 1.52
C ASP A 71 -12.19 -2.44 2.78
N ASP A 72 -11.23 -3.25 3.23
CA ASP A 72 -10.40 -2.99 4.42
C ASP A 72 -8.89 -2.97 4.09
N VAL A 73 -8.54 -2.70 2.83
CA VAL A 73 -7.13 -2.78 2.39
C VAL A 73 -6.24 -1.76 3.11
N CYS A 74 -6.74 -0.58 3.43
CA CYS A 74 -5.98 0.49 4.06
C CYS A 74 -6.01 0.50 5.59
N ASN A 75 -6.35 -0.62 6.21
CA ASN A 75 -6.22 -0.77 7.66
C ASN A 75 -4.74 -0.77 8.06
N PRO A 76 -4.29 0.19 8.89
CA PRO A 76 -2.88 0.32 9.27
C PRO A 76 -2.28 -0.94 9.90
N GLU A 77 -3.08 -1.74 10.60
CA GLU A 77 -2.62 -2.96 11.26
C GLU A 77 -2.04 -4.01 10.29
N LYS A 78 -2.36 -3.91 9.00
CA LYS A 78 -1.82 -4.77 7.95
C LYS A 78 -0.38 -4.42 7.55
N TYR A 79 0.13 -3.25 7.96
CA TYR A 79 1.36 -2.66 7.45
C TYR A 79 2.49 -2.54 8.49
N ASN A 80 2.70 -3.58 9.32
CA ASN A 80 3.69 -3.54 10.40
C ASN A 80 5.15 -3.78 9.98
N ILE A 81 5.40 -4.21 8.74
CA ILE A 81 6.73 -4.66 8.26
C ILE A 81 7.25 -3.88 7.06
N TYR A 82 6.71 -2.68 6.83
CA TYR A 82 7.06 -1.82 5.71
C TYR A 82 7.99 -0.68 6.15
N HIS A 83 8.47 0.14 5.19
CA HIS A 83 9.45 1.19 5.49
C HIS A 83 8.88 2.33 6.35
N PHE A 84 7.58 2.59 6.22
CA PHE A 84 6.91 3.63 6.98
C PHE A 84 6.03 3.06 8.09
N PRO A 85 5.78 3.83 9.16
CA PRO A 85 4.92 3.39 10.26
C PRO A 85 3.49 3.13 9.78
N PRO A 86 2.76 2.19 10.45
CA PRO A 86 1.41 1.82 10.05
C PRO A 86 0.43 2.97 9.80
N PRO A 87 0.41 4.06 10.61
CA PRO A 87 -0.47 5.19 10.35
C PRO A 87 -0.17 5.91 9.02
N ASP A 88 1.12 6.07 8.69
CA ASP A 88 1.55 6.68 7.44
C ASP A 88 1.27 5.76 6.25
N MET A 89 1.54 4.46 6.39
CA MET A 89 1.18 3.46 5.39
C MET A 89 -0.32 3.46 5.10
N GLY A 90 -1.17 3.54 6.14
CA GLY A 90 -2.62 3.67 5.98
C GLY A 90 -3.02 4.95 5.25
N ARG A 91 -2.31 6.07 5.48
CA ARG A 91 -2.51 7.33 4.74
C ARG A 91 -2.09 7.17 3.28
N GLY A 92 -0.88 6.70 3.01
CA GLY A 92 -0.39 6.45 1.65
C GLY A 92 -1.30 5.51 0.86
N CYS A 93 -1.79 4.44 1.52
CA CYS A 93 -2.74 3.50 0.95
C CYS A 93 -4.05 4.20 0.52
N ARG A 94 -4.67 4.98 1.38
CA ARG A 94 -5.93 5.69 1.05
C ARG A 94 -5.77 6.61 -0.16
N GLU A 95 -4.68 7.37 -0.21
CA GLU A 95 -4.40 8.26 -1.33
C GLU A 95 -4.13 7.47 -2.62
N PHE A 96 -3.39 6.36 -2.53
CA PHE A 96 -3.15 5.50 -3.69
C PHE A 96 -4.44 4.88 -4.23
N VAL A 97 -5.28 4.30 -3.35
CA VAL A 97 -6.56 3.69 -3.72
C VAL A 97 -7.52 4.72 -4.31
N ALA A 98 -7.54 5.95 -3.79
CA ALA A 98 -8.39 7.02 -4.33
C ALA A 98 -8.05 7.36 -5.80
N ILE A 99 -6.80 7.20 -6.22
CA ILE A 99 -6.33 7.56 -7.57
C ILE A 99 -6.33 6.35 -8.50
N TYR A 100 -5.87 5.19 -8.02
CA TYR A 100 -5.58 4.00 -8.83
C TYR A 100 -6.38 2.76 -8.42
N GLY A 101 -7.37 2.90 -7.55
CA GLY A 101 -8.15 1.77 -7.02
C GLY A 101 -8.76 0.88 -8.10
N ASP A 102 -9.20 1.46 -9.23
CA ASP A 102 -9.75 0.72 -10.38
C ASP A 102 -8.74 -0.23 -11.06
N GLU A 103 -7.44 0.00 -10.88
CA GLU A 103 -6.39 -0.81 -11.50
C GLU A 103 -5.99 -2.02 -10.65
N ILE A 104 -6.21 -1.95 -9.34
CA ILE A 104 -5.81 -3.02 -8.39
C ILE A 104 -6.51 -4.35 -8.70
N PRO A 105 -7.85 -4.42 -8.85
CA PRO A 105 -8.54 -5.68 -9.16
C PRO A 105 -8.05 -6.32 -10.46
N LYS A 106 -7.75 -5.50 -11.47
CA LYS A 106 -7.32 -5.99 -12.79
C LYS A 106 -6.02 -6.79 -12.69
N VAL A 107 -5.02 -6.25 -11.98
CA VAL A 107 -3.73 -6.94 -11.82
C VAL A 107 -3.82 -8.14 -10.88
N LEU A 108 -4.69 -8.09 -9.86
CA LEU A 108 -4.87 -9.19 -8.92
C LEU A 108 -5.61 -10.38 -9.54
N ILE A 109 -6.57 -10.15 -10.43
CA ILE A 109 -7.32 -11.20 -11.13
C ILE A 109 -6.45 -11.86 -12.20
N ASP A 110 -5.69 -11.07 -12.95
CA ASP A 110 -4.87 -11.54 -14.07
C ASP A 110 -3.52 -12.17 -13.64
N ARG A 111 -3.14 -12.11 -12.37
CA ARG A 111 -1.82 -12.53 -11.89
C ARG A 111 -1.53 -14.01 -12.17
N ASN A 112 -0.30 -14.33 -12.52
CA ASN A 112 0.20 -15.70 -12.63
C ASN A 112 0.94 -16.16 -11.36
N ASN A 113 1.59 -15.22 -10.66
CA ASN A 113 2.28 -15.42 -9.38
C ASN A 113 2.07 -14.18 -8.50
N ASP A 114 2.63 -14.17 -7.30
CA ASP A 114 2.41 -13.10 -6.33
C ASP A 114 3.36 -11.90 -6.51
N GLU A 115 4.44 -12.03 -7.28
CA GLU A 115 5.39 -10.95 -7.57
C GLU A 115 4.99 -10.12 -8.79
N GLU A 116 4.40 -10.78 -9.80
CA GLU A 116 3.98 -10.14 -11.05
C GLU A 116 3.06 -8.92 -10.85
N PRO A 117 2.03 -8.95 -9.96
CA PRO A 117 1.15 -7.81 -9.78
C PRO A 117 1.84 -6.57 -9.22
N VAL A 118 2.84 -6.71 -8.36
CA VAL A 118 3.63 -5.59 -7.83
C VAL A 118 4.37 -4.89 -8.97
N GLN A 119 5.13 -5.66 -9.75
CA GLN A 119 5.86 -5.13 -10.89
C GLN A 119 4.92 -4.47 -11.89
N LYS A 120 3.84 -5.13 -12.22
CA LYS A 120 2.86 -4.65 -13.19
C LYS A 120 2.16 -3.38 -12.74
N LEU A 121 1.66 -3.32 -11.49
CA LEU A 121 0.93 -2.14 -11.02
C LEU A 121 1.86 -0.97 -10.69
N CYS A 122 2.87 -1.20 -9.84
CA CYS A 122 3.64 -0.11 -9.23
C CYS A 122 4.73 0.45 -10.15
N TYR A 123 5.26 -0.38 -11.08
CA TYR A 123 6.37 0.02 -11.95
C TYR A 123 5.96 0.24 -13.41
N GLU A 124 5.00 -0.55 -13.94
CA GLU A 124 4.65 -0.47 -15.35
C GLU A 124 3.41 0.39 -15.60
N ILE A 125 2.31 0.12 -14.88
CA ILE A 125 1.01 0.77 -15.10
C ILE A 125 1.00 2.16 -14.47
N THR A 126 1.17 2.25 -13.13
CA THR A 126 1.08 3.51 -12.41
C THR A 126 2.40 4.26 -12.35
N LYS A 127 3.51 3.54 -12.46
CA LYS A 127 4.87 4.10 -12.44
C LYS A 127 5.25 4.86 -11.17
N VAL A 128 4.51 4.66 -10.08
CA VAL A 128 4.71 5.38 -8.81
C VAL A 128 6.04 5.04 -8.14
N CYS A 129 6.62 3.87 -8.46
CA CYS A 129 7.89 3.41 -7.93
C CYS A 129 9.10 3.70 -8.83
N LEU A 130 8.91 4.35 -9.97
CA LEU A 130 10.04 4.73 -10.83
C LEU A 130 10.82 5.89 -10.21
N ASN A 131 12.16 5.77 -10.21
CA ASN A 131 13.08 6.79 -9.70
C ASN A 131 12.80 7.20 -8.25
N VAL A 132 12.43 6.26 -7.40
CA VAL A 132 12.32 6.46 -5.95
C VAL A 132 13.71 6.36 -5.34
N ASP A 133 14.09 7.36 -4.55
CA ASP A 133 15.36 7.37 -3.81
C ASP A 133 15.15 6.90 -2.37
N TRP A 134 15.41 5.63 -2.14
CA TRP A 134 15.30 5.03 -0.82
C TRP A 134 16.39 5.46 0.17
N GLY A 135 17.49 6.07 -0.33
CA GLY A 135 18.59 6.57 0.52
C GLY A 135 18.24 7.83 1.31
N ASN A 136 17.22 8.56 0.91
CA ASN A 136 16.75 9.79 1.56
C ASN A 136 15.55 9.58 2.50
N ILE A 137 15.16 8.33 2.75
CA ILE A 137 14.21 8.06 3.84
C ILE A 137 14.96 8.33 5.12
N SER A 138 14.67 9.46 5.76
CA SER A 138 15.07 9.64 7.15
C SER A 138 14.55 8.43 7.91
N PRO A 139 15.41 7.74 8.71
CA PRO A 139 14.90 6.77 9.65
C PRO A 139 13.73 7.44 10.36
N MET A 140 12.63 6.70 10.56
CA MET A 140 11.47 7.21 11.31
C MET A 140 11.96 8.24 12.32
N ASP A 141 11.37 9.44 12.30
CA ASP A 141 11.55 10.35 13.39
C ASP A 141 10.99 9.64 14.63
N ASP A 142 11.89 9.01 15.40
CA ASP A 142 11.60 8.26 16.63
C ASP A 142 11.04 9.19 17.72
N SER A 143 10.71 10.41 17.36
CA SER A 143 10.19 11.37 18.30
C SER A 143 8.70 11.15 18.54
N ILE A 144 8.34 10.91 19.78
CA ILE A 144 6.98 11.00 20.30
C ILE A 144 6.79 12.35 20.97
N MET A 145 5.62 12.94 20.80
CA MET A 145 5.28 14.19 21.46
C MET A 145 4.85 13.89 22.91
N ILE A 146 5.64 14.34 23.87
CA ILE A 146 5.31 14.30 25.31
C ILE A 146 5.19 15.74 25.76
N ASP A 147 4.03 16.11 26.27
CA ASP A 147 3.72 17.48 26.76
C ASP A 147 3.99 18.60 25.73
N GLY A 148 3.90 18.26 24.42
CA GLY A 148 4.11 19.20 23.33
C GLY A 148 5.56 19.34 22.88
N GLU A 149 6.50 18.58 23.46
CA GLU A 149 7.89 18.53 23.05
C GLU A 149 8.23 17.18 22.36
N PRO A 150 9.03 17.18 21.28
CA PRO A 150 9.46 15.96 20.60
C PRO A 150 10.53 15.26 21.44
N VAL A 151 10.25 14.05 21.91
CA VAL A 151 11.19 13.19 22.65
C VAL A 151 11.51 11.96 21.81
N LYS A 152 12.79 11.66 21.62
CA LYS A 152 13.20 10.48 20.88
C LYS A 152 12.96 9.21 21.70
N MET A 153 12.37 8.17 21.08
CA MET A 153 12.15 6.86 21.70
C MET A 153 13.47 6.24 22.21
N SER A 154 14.58 6.47 21.51
CA SER A 154 15.91 6.03 21.91
C SER A 154 16.37 6.63 23.25
N ASP A 155 15.94 7.84 23.56
CA ASP A 155 16.31 8.53 24.80
C ASP A 155 15.47 8.03 26.00
N LEU A 156 14.21 7.62 25.74
CA LEU A 156 13.36 6.99 26.76
C LEU A 156 13.87 5.59 27.12
N GLN A 157 14.40 4.84 26.17
CA GLN A 157 14.99 3.52 26.44
C GLN A 157 16.27 3.62 27.29
N LYS A 158 17.12 4.63 27.05
CA LYS A 158 18.33 4.87 27.86
C LYS A 158 17.98 5.22 29.31
N ASN A 159 16.98 6.08 29.52
CA ASN A 159 16.53 6.45 30.85
C ASN A 159 15.97 5.26 31.65
N ASN A 160 15.28 4.32 30.98
CA ASN A 160 14.78 3.11 31.63
C ASN A 160 15.90 2.11 32.01
N GLN A 161 16.97 2.04 31.24
CA GLN A 161 18.14 1.21 31.61
C GLN A 161 18.91 1.79 32.78
N GLN A 162 19.11 3.10 32.82
CA GLN A 162 19.79 3.80 33.91
C GLN A 162 19.04 3.68 35.23
N ASN A 163 17.72 3.83 35.23
CA ASN A 163 16.89 3.63 36.42
C ASN A 163 16.89 2.20 36.96
N ASN A 164 17.10 1.21 36.12
CA ASN A 164 17.20 -0.19 36.53
C ASN A 164 18.58 -0.52 37.14
N GLU A 165 19.64 0.13 36.69
CA GLU A 165 20.99 -0.03 37.25
C GLU A 165 21.10 0.63 38.62
N ASP A 166 20.54 1.85 38.80
CA ASP A 166 20.53 2.57 40.08
C ASP A 166 19.71 1.85 41.16
N ASN A 167 18.57 1.25 40.78
CA ASN A 167 17.76 0.45 41.72
C ASN A 167 18.43 -0.86 42.14
N ASN A 168 19.25 -1.44 41.28
CA ASN A 168 19.99 -2.70 41.61
C ASN A 168 21.14 -2.40 42.61
N GLN A 169 21.83 -1.27 42.46
CA GLN A 169 22.90 -0.86 43.41
C GLN A 169 22.37 -0.55 44.79
N GLN A 170 21.21 0.08 44.93
CA GLN A 170 20.61 0.37 46.25
C GLN A 170 20.14 -0.90 46.98
N ASN A 171 19.75 -1.96 46.27
CA ASN A 171 19.37 -3.21 46.90
C ASN A 171 20.57 -4.04 47.39
N ASP A 172 21.73 -3.92 46.75
CA ASP A 172 22.93 -4.62 47.14
C ASP A 172 23.59 -3.93 48.39
N GLU A 173 23.55 -2.60 48.50
CA GLU A 173 24.01 -1.89 49.71
C GLU A 173 23.17 -2.19 50.97
N LYS A 174 21.84 -2.34 50.79
CA LYS A 174 20.94 -2.67 51.89
C LYS A 174 21.13 -4.08 52.43
N LYS A 175 21.56 -5.00 51.61
CA LYS A 175 21.83 -6.40 51.98
C LYS A 175 23.18 -6.59 52.67
N SER A 176 24.11 -5.65 52.50
CA SER A 176 25.44 -5.68 53.14
C SER A 176 25.44 -5.10 54.53
N ASN A 177 24.42 -4.32 54.95
CA ASN A 177 24.33 -3.68 56.25
C ASN A 177 23.53 -4.50 57.29
N ASP A 178 22.93 -5.64 56.91
CA ASP A 178 22.11 -6.51 57.78
C ASP A 178 22.84 -7.82 58.16
N LEU A 179 24.18 -7.90 58.02
CA LEU A 179 25.04 -8.99 58.41
C LEU A 179 26.08 -8.46 59.41
#